data_e60e1ff7c6c705d14fb052817d812744
#
_entry.id   e60e1ff7c6c705d14fb052817d812744
#
_cell.length_a   1.000
_cell.length_b   1.000
_cell.length_c   1.000
_cell.angle_alpha   90.00
_cell.angle_beta   90.00
_cell.angle_gamma   90.00
#
_symmetry.space_group_name_H-M   'P 1'
#
loop_
_entity.id
_entity.type
_entity.pdbx_description
1 polymer ?
#
loop_
_entity_poly.entity_id
_entity_poly.type
_entity_poly.pdbx_seq_one_letter_code
_entity_poly.pdbx_strand_id
1 'polypeptide(L)'
;MATTNDLKNGMTLNIDGSLWTVIEFQHVKPGKGPAFVRTKMKQVLTGKVVEKTFNAGVKVEVAVVEKRDMQYLYKDGADFVFMDTTTYDQMTISEATVGDGANYLLENAEVNVAIHEGQPLYVELPASVTLEITYTEPGIQGDRSSGGTKPATVETGINIQVPLFIKQGEKVLVDTRDGSYLGRA
;
A
#
# COMPACT_ATOMS: atom_id res chain seq x y z
N MET A 1 -22.19 -10.39 -17.10
CA MET A 1 -22.40 -9.98 -15.71
C MET A 1 -22.08 -11.15 -14.78
N ALA A 2 -21.30 -10.91 -13.73
CA ALA A 2 -20.91 -11.95 -12.80
C ALA A 2 -21.99 -12.19 -11.74
N THR A 3 -21.97 -13.38 -11.15
CA THR A 3 -22.79 -13.71 -9.99
C THR A 3 -21.88 -14.18 -8.85
N THR A 4 -22.45 -14.41 -7.68
CA THR A 4 -21.69 -14.94 -6.54
C THR A 4 -21.04 -16.30 -6.82
N ASN A 5 -21.51 -17.02 -7.84
CA ASN A 5 -20.89 -18.29 -8.26
C ASN A 5 -19.54 -18.09 -8.98
N ASP A 6 -19.27 -16.87 -9.44
CA ASP A 6 -18.06 -16.53 -10.18
C ASP A 6 -16.99 -15.91 -9.29
N LEU A 7 -17.24 -15.78 -7.99
CA LEU A 7 -16.29 -15.12 -7.06
C LEU A 7 -14.96 -15.85 -7.01
N LYS A 8 -13.91 -15.04 -6.97
CA LYS A 8 -12.52 -15.50 -6.77
C LYS A 8 -11.82 -14.56 -5.79
N ASN A 9 -10.86 -15.09 -5.06
CA ASN A 9 -10.03 -14.26 -4.18
C ASN A 9 -9.25 -13.25 -5.04
N GLY A 10 -9.22 -12.01 -4.59
CA GLY A 10 -8.56 -10.92 -5.32
C GLY A 10 -9.47 -10.15 -6.29
N MET A 11 -10.69 -10.64 -6.56
CA MET A 11 -11.64 -9.88 -7.37
C MET A 11 -12.02 -8.58 -6.68
N THR A 12 -12.24 -7.53 -7.48
CA THR A 12 -12.78 -6.26 -6.98
C THR A 12 -14.22 -6.14 -7.41
N LEU A 13 -15.09 -5.85 -6.44
CA LEU A 13 -16.53 -5.68 -6.65
C LEU A 13 -16.92 -4.24 -6.36
N ASN A 14 -17.84 -3.70 -7.17
CA ASN A 14 -18.50 -2.43 -6.90
C ASN A 14 -19.81 -2.73 -6.16
N ILE A 15 -19.89 -2.31 -4.91
CA ILE A 15 -21.08 -2.49 -4.08
C ILE A 15 -21.50 -1.12 -3.57
N ASP A 16 -22.66 -0.66 -4.02
CA ASP A 16 -23.22 0.65 -3.65
C ASP A 16 -22.25 1.81 -3.87
N GLY A 17 -21.49 1.76 -4.97
CA GLY A 17 -20.52 2.81 -5.31
C GLY A 17 -19.16 2.69 -4.63
N SER A 18 -18.97 1.70 -3.78
CA SER A 18 -17.68 1.44 -3.12
C SER A 18 -17.01 0.21 -3.70
N LEU A 19 -15.70 0.25 -3.81
CA LEU A 19 -14.90 -0.86 -4.33
C LEU A 19 -14.40 -1.73 -3.18
N TRP A 20 -14.61 -3.05 -3.31
CA TRP A 20 -14.24 -4.05 -2.31
C TRP A 20 -13.44 -5.17 -2.96
N THR A 21 -12.33 -5.55 -2.37
CA THR A 21 -11.55 -6.70 -2.81
C THR A 21 -11.95 -7.93 -2.00
N VAL A 22 -12.28 -9.02 -2.69
CA VAL A 22 -12.64 -10.28 -2.05
C VAL A 22 -11.36 -10.92 -1.49
N ILE A 23 -11.30 -11.09 -0.16
CA ILE A 23 -10.16 -11.72 0.52
C ILE A 23 -10.38 -13.23 0.56
N GLU A 24 -11.57 -13.65 0.98
CA GLU A 24 -11.95 -15.05 1.01
C GLU A 24 -13.47 -15.17 0.90
N PHE A 25 -13.93 -16.33 0.46
CA PHE A 25 -15.36 -16.60 0.34
C PHE A 25 -15.62 -18.08 0.59
N GLN A 26 -16.84 -18.39 1.01
CA GLN A 26 -17.27 -19.76 1.26
C GLN A 26 -18.70 -19.93 0.79
N HIS A 27 -18.93 -20.94 -0.08
CA HIS A 27 -20.27 -21.36 -0.48
C HIS A 27 -20.82 -22.29 0.58
N VAL A 28 -22.01 -21.97 1.09
CA VAL A 28 -22.67 -22.76 2.12
C VAL A 28 -24.03 -23.24 1.60
N LYS A 29 -24.25 -24.55 1.66
CA LYS A 29 -25.53 -25.19 1.34
C LYS A 29 -26.09 -25.76 2.63
N PRO A 30 -26.97 -25.01 3.32
CA PRO A 30 -27.55 -25.55 4.56
C PRO A 30 -28.52 -26.69 4.25
N GLY A 31 -28.74 -27.59 5.21
CA GLY A 31 -29.71 -28.66 5.08
C GLY A 31 -31.14 -28.16 4.95
N LYS A 32 -31.42 -26.99 5.49
CA LYS A 32 -32.69 -26.28 5.37
C LYS A 32 -32.39 -24.81 4.99
N GLY A 33 -33.14 -24.30 4.01
CA GLY A 33 -33.01 -22.93 3.57
C GLY A 33 -32.19 -22.78 2.30
N PRO A 34 -32.14 -21.57 1.72
CA PRO A 34 -31.42 -21.32 0.48
C PRO A 34 -29.91 -21.32 0.69
N ALA A 35 -29.18 -21.71 -0.36
CA ALA A 35 -27.73 -21.62 -0.38
C ALA A 35 -27.28 -20.15 -0.32
N PHE A 36 -26.16 -19.91 0.32
CA PHE A 36 -25.60 -18.57 0.43
C PHE A 36 -24.08 -18.59 0.30
N VAL A 37 -23.49 -17.42 0.08
CA VAL A 37 -22.04 -17.25 0.01
C VAL A 37 -21.62 -16.24 1.08
N ARG A 38 -20.76 -16.69 1.97
CA ARG A 38 -20.19 -15.81 2.99
C ARG A 38 -18.88 -15.25 2.44
N THR A 39 -18.76 -13.92 2.43
CA THR A 39 -17.57 -13.26 1.88
C THR A 39 -16.89 -12.41 2.93
N LYS A 40 -15.58 -12.36 2.85
CA LYS A 40 -14.75 -11.41 3.60
C LYS A 40 -14.11 -10.49 2.60
N MET A 41 -14.34 -9.19 2.75
CA MET A 41 -13.93 -8.19 1.78
C MET A 41 -13.22 -7.03 2.45
N LYS A 42 -12.27 -6.45 1.71
CA LYS A 42 -11.53 -5.28 2.14
C LYS A 42 -11.89 -4.10 1.24
N GLN A 43 -12.31 -3.00 1.84
CA GLN A 43 -12.58 -1.78 1.10
C GLN A 43 -11.27 -1.21 0.55
N VAL A 44 -11.25 -0.96 -0.76
CA VAL A 44 -10.02 -0.56 -1.46
C VAL A 44 -9.46 0.75 -0.92
N LEU A 45 -10.31 1.76 -0.71
CA LEU A 45 -9.86 3.08 -0.30
C LEU A 45 -9.54 3.21 1.20
N THR A 46 -10.32 2.56 2.07
CA THR A 46 -10.17 2.71 3.52
C THR A 46 -9.41 1.58 4.18
N GLY A 47 -9.29 0.43 3.50
CA GLY A 47 -8.69 -0.75 4.08
C GLY A 47 -9.56 -1.49 5.09
N LYS A 48 -10.79 -1.04 5.31
CA LYS A 48 -11.72 -1.65 6.25
C LYS A 48 -12.12 -3.04 5.76
N VAL A 49 -12.04 -4.03 6.65
CA VAL A 49 -12.43 -5.41 6.36
C VAL A 49 -13.81 -5.68 6.94
N VAL A 50 -14.71 -6.20 6.12
CA VAL A 50 -16.06 -6.58 6.55
C VAL A 50 -16.41 -7.97 6.03
N GLU A 51 -17.34 -8.62 6.72
CA GLU A 51 -17.94 -9.85 6.24
C GLU A 51 -19.33 -9.52 5.72
N LYS A 52 -19.66 -10.08 4.55
CA LYS A 52 -20.98 -9.90 3.94
C LYS A 52 -21.46 -11.23 3.38
N THR A 53 -22.73 -11.53 3.62
CA THR A 53 -23.37 -12.74 3.12
C THR A 53 -24.29 -12.39 1.96
N PHE A 54 -24.13 -13.10 0.85
CA PHE A 54 -24.98 -12.97 -0.32
C PHE A 54 -25.76 -14.26 -0.53
N ASN A 55 -26.97 -14.15 -1.05
CA ASN A 55 -27.68 -15.34 -1.54
C ASN A 55 -26.93 -15.89 -2.75
N ALA A 56 -26.92 -17.22 -2.89
CA ALA A 56 -26.26 -17.86 -4.03
C ALA A 56 -26.94 -17.41 -5.33
N GLY A 57 -26.12 -17.10 -6.34
CA GLY A 57 -26.62 -16.68 -7.66
C GLY A 57 -26.97 -15.20 -7.77
N VAL A 58 -26.78 -14.41 -6.73
CA VAL A 58 -26.99 -12.96 -6.79
C VAL A 58 -26.00 -12.34 -7.76
N LYS A 59 -26.45 -11.39 -8.55
CA LYS A 59 -25.60 -10.64 -9.47
C LYS A 59 -24.67 -9.72 -8.70
N VAL A 60 -23.40 -9.69 -9.11
CA VAL A 60 -22.40 -8.78 -8.56
C VAL A 60 -21.75 -8.01 -9.70
N GLU A 61 -21.43 -6.74 -9.43
CA GLU A 61 -20.71 -5.90 -10.39
C GLU A 61 -19.22 -6.02 -10.15
N VAL A 62 -18.51 -6.55 -11.14
CA VAL A 62 -17.05 -6.67 -11.09
C VAL A 62 -16.43 -5.39 -11.60
N ALA A 63 -15.57 -4.78 -10.78
CA ALA A 63 -14.81 -3.61 -11.18
C ALA A 63 -13.45 -4.04 -11.72
N VAL A 64 -13.04 -3.46 -12.84
CA VAL A 64 -11.73 -3.71 -13.41
C VAL A 64 -10.75 -2.69 -12.83
N VAL A 65 -9.72 -3.17 -12.13
CA VAL A 65 -8.66 -2.34 -11.60
C VAL A 65 -7.40 -2.62 -12.42
N GLU A 66 -6.90 -1.57 -13.07
CA GLU A 66 -5.68 -1.62 -13.86
C GLU A 66 -4.51 -1.20 -12.98
N LYS A 67 -3.43 -1.97 -13.00
CA LYS A 67 -2.20 -1.62 -12.30
C LYS A 67 -1.18 -1.18 -13.31
N ARG A 68 -0.61 0.01 -13.11
CA ARG A 68 0.41 0.58 -13.98
C ARG A 68 1.68 0.88 -13.21
N ASP A 69 2.81 0.56 -13.84
CA ASP A 69 4.11 0.96 -13.32
C ASP A 69 4.33 2.43 -13.61
N MET A 70 4.60 3.20 -12.58
CA MET A 70 4.83 4.63 -12.67
C MET A 70 6.08 5.05 -11.93
N GLN A 71 6.59 6.21 -12.31
CA GLN A 71 7.76 6.83 -11.67
C GLN A 71 7.33 8.13 -11.02
N TYR A 72 7.67 8.29 -9.75
CA TYR A 72 7.42 9.55 -9.06
C TYR A 72 8.38 10.62 -9.56
N LEU A 73 7.84 11.77 -9.99
CA LEU A 73 8.63 12.86 -10.53
C LEU A 73 8.88 13.98 -9.51
N TYR A 74 7.82 14.59 -9.01
CA TYR A 74 7.95 15.72 -8.10
C TYR A 74 6.63 15.97 -7.34
N LYS A 75 6.74 16.77 -6.31
CA LYS A 75 5.59 17.21 -5.53
C LYS A 75 5.11 18.57 -6.06
N ASP A 76 3.80 18.65 -6.33
CA ASP A 76 3.15 19.88 -6.80
C ASP A 76 2.16 20.34 -5.73
N GLY A 77 2.58 21.28 -4.90
CA GLY A 77 1.79 21.69 -3.73
C GLY A 77 1.64 20.51 -2.76
N ALA A 78 0.41 20.11 -2.48
CA ALA A 78 0.11 18.94 -1.65
C ALA A 78 0.03 17.65 -2.46
N ASP A 79 -0.01 17.75 -3.80
CA ASP A 79 -0.19 16.59 -4.66
C ASP A 79 1.16 16.05 -5.18
N PHE A 80 1.13 14.83 -5.68
CA PHE A 80 2.30 14.15 -6.21
C PHE A 80 2.12 13.86 -7.69
N VAL A 81 3.14 14.13 -8.50
CA VAL A 81 3.11 13.88 -9.95
C VAL A 81 3.88 12.63 -10.29
N PHE A 82 3.21 11.71 -10.97
CA PHE A 82 3.77 10.44 -11.42
C PHE A 82 3.72 10.34 -12.93
N MET A 83 4.64 9.61 -13.51
CA MET A 83 4.71 9.38 -14.95
C MET A 83 4.59 7.88 -15.22
N ASP A 84 3.70 7.51 -16.14
CA ASP A 84 3.60 6.14 -16.63
C ASP A 84 4.90 5.78 -17.36
N THR A 85 5.55 4.71 -16.96
CA THR A 85 6.84 4.32 -17.51
C THR A 85 6.74 3.74 -18.93
N THR A 86 5.54 3.41 -19.37
CA THR A 86 5.29 2.87 -20.71
C THR A 86 4.83 3.96 -21.68
N THR A 87 3.85 4.78 -21.28
CA THR A 87 3.25 5.80 -22.15
C THR A 87 3.86 7.18 -21.98
N TYR A 88 4.60 7.40 -20.87
CA TYR A 88 5.17 8.69 -20.47
C TYR A 88 4.12 9.76 -20.12
N ASP A 89 2.85 9.37 -20.01
CA ASP A 89 1.80 10.26 -19.56
C ASP A 89 1.96 10.55 -18.08
N GLN A 90 1.71 11.80 -17.70
CA GLN A 90 1.78 12.23 -16.30
C GLN A 90 0.41 12.21 -15.65
N MET A 91 0.38 11.86 -14.38
CA MET A 91 -0.83 11.82 -13.57
C MET A 91 -0.54 12.48 -12.22
N THR A 92 -1.43 13.37 -11.79
CA THR A 92 -1.35 13.98 -10.46
C THR A 92 -2.20 13.17 -9.50
N ILE A 93 -1.60 12.73 -8.41
CA ILE A 93 -2.26 11.92 -7.38
C ILE A 93 -2.26 12.71 -6.07
N SER A 94 -3.41 12.81 -5.43
CA SER A 94 -3.56 13.57 -4.20
C SER A 94 -2.78 12.95 -3.03
N GLU A 95 -2.41 13.78 -2.09
CA GLU A 95 -1.74 13.37 -0.85
C GLU A 95 -2.56 12.30 -0.11
N ALA A 96 -3.88 12.44 -0.07
CA ALA A 96 -4.76 11.48 0.59
C ALA A 96 -4.70 10.09 -0.07
N THR A 97 -4.58 10.04 -1.40
CA THR A 97 -4.48 8.77 -2.14
C THR A 97 -3.11 8.12 -1.96
N VAL A 98 -2.03 8.91 -1.97
CA VAL A 98 -0.69 8.39 -1.73
C VAL A 98 -0.55 7.88 -0.29
N GLY A 99 -1.14 8.61 0.66
CA GLY A 99 -1.15 8.21 2.06
C GLY A 99 0.24 8.19 2.68
N ASP A 100 0.45 7.27 3.64
CA ASP A 100 1.71 7.15 4.37
C ASP A 100 2.89 6.77 3.48
N GLY A 101 2.65 6.25 2.29
CA GLY A 101 3.69 5.96 1.32
C GLY A 101 4.50 7.19 0.92
N ALA A 102 3.94 8.39 1.06
CA ALA A 102 4.65 9.63 0.80
C ALA A 102 5.92 9.76 1.64
N ASN A 103 5.94 9.16 2.84
CA ASN A 103 7.10 9.20 3.75
C ASN A 103 8.31 8.44 3.20
N TYR A 104 8.13 7.64 2.16
CA TYR A 104 9.18 6.79 1.59
C TYR A 104 9.42 7.07 0.11
N LEU A 105 8.74 8.09 -0.46
CA LEU A 105 8.89 8.44 -1.87
C LEU A 105 10.10 9.34 -2.08
N LEU A 106 11.00 8.91 -2.96
CA LEU A 106 12.08 9.72 -3.49
C LEU A 106 11.81 10.04 -4.95
N GLU A 107 12.35 11.15 -5.45
CA GLU A 107 12.29 11.47 -6.88
C GLU A 107 12.84 10.31 -7.70
N ASN A 108 12.16 9.99 -8.79
CA ASN A 108 12.46 8.90 -9.69
C ASN A 108 12.22 7.50 -9.12
N ALA A 109 11.58 7.39 -7.95
CA ALA A 109 11.21 6.09 -7.41
C ALA A 109 10.14 5.43 -8.27
N GLU A 110 10.28 4.13 -8.49
CA GLU A 110 9.29 3.35 -9.23
C GLU A 110 8.22 2.83 -8.27
N VAL A 111 6.97 2.99 -8.65
CA VAL A 111 5.81 2.56 -7.87
C VAL A 111 4.81 1.89 -8.79
N ASN A 112 3.81 1.25 -8.20
CA ASN A 112 2.69 0.68 -8.93
C ASN A 112 1.42 1.40 -8.51
N VAL A 113 0.65 1.91 -9.47
CA VAL A 113 -0.58 2.67 -9.21
C VAL A 113 -1.77 1.85 -9.69
N ALA A 114 -2.73 1.65 -8.80
CA ALA A 114 -4.00 1.00 -9.13
C ALA A 114 -4.99 2.04 -9.61
N ILE A 115 -5.57 1.82 -10.78
CA ILE A 115 -6.45 2.77 -11.45
C ILE A 115 -7.76 2.10 -11.81
N HIS A 116 -8.88 2.78 -11.54
CA HIS A 116 -10.21 2.35 -11.95
C HIS A 116 -10.89 3.51 -12.67
N GLU A 117 -11.30 3.28 -13.91
CA GLU A 117 -11.95 4.29 -14.77
C GLU A 117 -11.18 5.62 -14.82
N GLY A 118 -9.85 5.51 -14.96
CA GLY A 118 -8.98 6.68 -15.03
C GLY A 118 -8.68 7.35 -13.70
N GLN A 119 -9.23 6.87 -12.60
CA GLN A 119 -9.01 7.42 -11.28
C GLN A 119 -8.02 6.59 -10.48
N PRO A 120 -6.98 7.21 -9.90
CA PRO A 120 -6.05 6.47 -9.05
C PRO A 120 -6.73 6.08 -7.74
N LEU A 121 -6.60 4.81 -7.37
CA LEU A 121 -7.18 4.28 -6.13
C LEU A 121 -6.17 4.27 -5.00
N TYR A 122 -4.96 3.81 -5.27
CA TYR A 122 -3.87 3.75 -4.30
C TYR A 122 -2.54 3.58 -5.02
N VAL A 123 -1.47 3.87 -4.29
CA VAL A 123 -0.10 3.72 -4.77
C VAL A 123 0.59 2.63 -3.95
N GLU A 124 1.14 1.63 -4.62
CA GLU A 124 1.92 0.57 -3.99
C GLU A 124 3.41 0.87 -4.17
N LEU A 125 4.12 0.98 -3.05
CA LEU A 125 5.57 1.12 -3.07
C LEU A 125 6.23 -0.26 -3.03
N PRO A 126 7.52 -0.36 -3.44
CA PRO A 126 8.29 -1.57 -3.18
C PRO A 126 8.28 -1.91 -1.69
N ALA A 127 8.48 -3.16 -1.33
CA ALA A 127 8.49 -3.60 0.07
C ALA A 127 9.53 -2.87 0.91
N SER A 128 10.63 -2.46 0.30
CA SER A 128 11.69 -1.69 0.96
C SER A 128 12.23 -0.62 0.03
N VAL A 129 12.76 0.44 0.62
CA VAL A 129 13.43 1.51 -0.10
C VAL A 129 14.77 1.82 0.57
N THR A 130 15.70 2.37 -0.21
CA THR A 130 16.98 2.83 0.30
C THR A 130 16.86 4.31 0.62
N LEU A 131 17.13 4.67 1.88
CA LEU A 131 17.07 6.06 2.34
C LEU A 131 18.39 6.45 3.01
N GLU A 132 18.83 7.68 2.76
CA GLU A 132 20.03 8.21 3.40
C GLU A 132 19.71 8.80 4.78
N ILE A 133 20.55 8.50 5.76
CA ILE A 133 20.45 9.10 7.10
C ILE A 133 20.96 10.53 7.02
N THR A 134 20.08 11.50 7.18
CA THR A 134 20.43 12.93 7.14
C THR A 134 20.85 13.46 8.49
N TYR A 135 20.33 12.88 9.57
CA TYR A 135 20.71 13.24 10.93
C TYR A 135 20.55 12.06 11.87
N THR A 136 21.53 11.85 12.73
CA THR A 136 21.41 10.95 13.87
C THR A 136 22.51 11.31 14.88
N GLU A 137 22.20 11.06 16.15
CA GLU A 137 23.20 11.27 17.21
C GLU A 137 24.17 10.09 17.25
N PRO A 138 25.43 10.31 17.71
CA PRO A 138 26.36 9.21 17.93
C PRO A 138 25.79 8.22 18.93
N GLY A 139 25.91 6.93 18.64
CA GLY A 139 25.59 5.89 19.60
C GLY A 139 26.67 5.86 20.70
N ILE A 140 26.25 5.90 21.97
CA ILE A 140 27.18 5.83 23.11
C ILE A 140 27.34 4.36 23.46
N GLN A 141 28.58 3.88 23.35
CA GLN A 141 28.94 2.54 23.78
C GLN A 141 28.91 2.46 25.32
N GLY A 142 28.37 1.38 25.82
CA GLY A 142 28.32 1.12 27.25
C GLY A 142 27.00 1.40 27.93
N ASP A 143 26.13 2.16 27.32
CA ASP A 143 24.80 2.44 27.87
C ASP A 143 23.86 1.25 27.75
N ARG A 144 24.17 0.30 26.88
CA ARG A 144 23.38 -0.87 26.66
C ARG A 144 24.22 -2.10 26.40
N SER A 145 23.81 -3.19 27.01
CA SER A 145 24.56 -4.45 26.91
C SER A 145 24.37 -5.15 25.57
N SER A 146 23.33 -4.85 24.81
CA SER A 146 23.10 -5.42 23.47
C SER A 146 21.94 -4.74 22.76
N GLY A 147 22.03 -4.64 21.44
CA GLY A 147 20.91 -4.39 20.56
C GLY A 147 20.13 -3.10 20.75
N GLY A 148 20.71 -2.07 21.32
CA GLY A 148 20.05 -0.80 21.47
C GLY A 148 19.80 -0.11 20.12
N THR A 149 18.77 0.71 20.06
CA THR A 149 18.45 1.53 18.90
C THR A 149 18.45 3.00 19.26
N LYS A 150 18.53 3.85 18.23
CA LYS A 150 18.46 5.30 18.38
C LYS A 150 17.62 5.88 17.25
N PRO A 151 17.00 7.06 17.45
CA PRO A 151 16.28 7.72 16.38
C PRO A 151 17.25 8.27 15.33
N ALA A 152 16.81 8.21 14.07
CA ALA A 152 17.54 8.80 12.95
C ALA A 152 16.54 9.45 12.00
N THR A 153 16.91 10.60 11.45
CA THR A 153 16.14 11.28 10.43
C THR A 153 16.66 10.85 9.06
N VAL A 154 15.76 10.45 8.17
CA VAL A 154 16.10 10.08 6.80
C VAL A 154 15.77 11.20 5.83
N GLU A 155 16.26 11.09 4.61
CA GLU A 155 16.16 12.15 3.59
C GLU A 155 14.75 12.57 3.24
N THR A 156 13.73 11.72 3.48
CA THR A 156 12.33 12.08 3.29
C THR A 156 11.75 12.88 4.46
N GLY A 157 12.51 13.08 5.54
CA GLY A 157 12.11 13.90 6.68
C GLY A 157 11.53 13.14 7.87
N ILE A 158 11.27 11.85 7.73
CA ILE A 158 10.72 11.04 8.83
C ILE A 158 11.83 10.53 9.75
N ASN A 159 11.45 10.14 10.96
CA ASN A 159 12.35 9.52 11.94
C ASN A 159 12.11 8.01 11.97
N ILE A 160 13.20 7.26 11.99
CA ILE A 160 13.15 5.80 12.14
C ILE A 160 14.10 5.37 13.25
N GLN A 161 13.92 4.16 13.76
CA GLN A 161 14.81 3.57 14.75
C GLN A 161 15.88 2.75 14.04
N VAL A 162 17.14 3.06 14.32
CA VAL A 162 18.30 2.39 13.72
C VAL A 162 19.23 1.84 14.80
N PRO A 163 20.07 0.84 14.48
CA PRO A 163 21.09 0.38 15.43
C PRO A 163 22.04 1.50 15.80
N LEU A 164 22.66 1.41 17.00
CA LEU A 164 23.54 2.45 17.52
C LEU A 164 24.75 2.73 16.64
N PHE A 165 25.20 1.75 15.84
CA PHE A 165 26.38 1.89 14.98
C PHE A 165 26.13 2.69 13.69
N ILE A 166 24.87 2.96 13.35
CA ILE A 166 24.53 3.70 12.12
C ILE A 166 24.94 5.16 12.28
N LYS A 167 25.59 5.70 11.25
CA LYS A 167 26.10 7.07 11.22
C LYS A 167 25.36 7.92 10.19
N GLN A 168 25.40 9.23 10.41
CA GLN A 168 24.90 10.21 9.46
C GLN A 168 25.60 10.03 8.10
N GLY A 169 24.85 10.09 7.02
CA GLY A 169 25.36 9.88 5.66
C GLY A 169 25.29 8.45 5.16
N GLU A 170 25.03 7.48 6.03
CA GLU A 170 24.86 6.10 5.60
C GLU A 170 23.52 5.89 4.95
N LYS A 171 23.45 4.96 3.99
CA LYS A 171 22.21 4.55 3.35
C LYS A 171 21.72 3.25 3.97
N VAL A 172 20.44 3.21 4.27
CA VAL A 172 19.82 2.05 4.93
C VAL A 172 18.58 1.60 4.16
N LEU A 173 18.26 0.32 4.30
CA LEU A 173 17.00 -0.24 3.78
C LEU A 173 15.91 -0.08 4.83
N VAL A 174 14.77 0.45 4.40
CA VAL A 174 13.63 0.73 5.27
C VAL A 174 12.40 0.01 4.71
N ASP A 175 11.68 -0.67 5.60
CA ASP A 175 10.40 -1.31 5.24
C ASP A 175 9.36 -0.22 5.01
N THR A 176 8.73 -0.22 3.84
CA THR A 176 7.74 0.80 3.48
C THR A 176 6.39 0.61 4.16
N ARG A 177 6.17 -0.51 4.83
CA ARG A 177 4.91 -0.78 5.53
C ARG A 177 4.86 -0.14 6.91
N ASP A 178 5.97 -0.15 7.63
CA ASP A 178 6.01 0.31 9.02
C ASP A 178 7.20 1.23 9.36
N GLY A 179 8.10 1.47 8.40
CA GLY A 179 9.27 2.32 8.62
C GLY A 179 10.41 1.66 9.39
N SER A 180 10.40 0.34 9.53
CA SER A 180 11.44 -0.36 10.27
C SER A 180 12.74 -0.49 9.47
N TYR A 181 13.85 -0.43 10.19
CA TYR A 181 15.18 -0.65 9.64
C TYR A 181 15.36 -2.13 9.28
N LEU A 182 15.81 -2.39 8.05
CA LEU A 182 16.04 -3.77 7.57
C LEU A 182 17.51 -4.12 7.45
N GLY A 183 18.38 -3.14 7.27
CA GLY A 183 19.80 -3.37 7.10
C GLY A 183 20.48 -2.18 6.43
N ARG A 184 21.81 -2.26 6.29
CA ARG A 184 22.54 -1.31 5.48
C ARG A 184 22.29 -1.59 4.01
N ALA A 185 22.21 -0.52 3.22
CA ALA A 185 22.02 -0.65 1.78
C ALA A 185 23.35 -0.93 1.07
#